data_e5fdf8e79bf3e3816978c8b154b0e5f4
#
_entry.id   e5fdf8e79bf3e3816978c8b154b0e5f4
#
_cell.length_a   1.000
_cell.length_b   1.000
_cell.length_c   1.000
_cell.angle_alpha   90.00
_cell.angle_beta   90.00
_cell.angle_gamma   90.00
#
_symmetry.space_group_name_H-M   'P 1'
#
loop_
_entity.id
_entity.type
_entity.pdbx_description
1 polymer ?
#
loop_
_entity_poly.entity_id
_entity_poly.type
_entity_poly.pdbx_seq_one_letter_code
_entity_poly.pdbx_strand_id
1 'polypeptide(L)'
;MGSISAVARHCRDVGKKLRVLWLDAHADFNTSALTPSGNIHGMPVACLCGFGPKELIEIGGHVPAISPKWVRQIGIRSVDEGERRFVHEQDLEVFDMRFIDEMGMRHTME
;
A
#
# COMPACT_ATOMS: atom_id res chain seq x y z
N MET A 1 -5.52 -7.76 -3.39
CA MET A 1 -4.75 -8.17 -2.20
C MET A 1 -4.24 -9.61 -2.26
N GLY A 2 -5.13 -10.58 -2.45
CA GLY A 2 -4.71 -11.98 -2.54
C GLY A 2 -3.72 -12.26 -3.67
N SER A 3 -3.93 -11.68 -4.83
CA SER A 3 -3.02 -11.83 -5.97
C SER A 3 -1.62 -11.30 -5.67
N ILE A 4 -1.53 -10.15 -5.00
CA ILE A 4 -0.24 -9.56 -4.63
C ILE A 4 0.47 -10.43 -3.60
N SER A 5 -0.26 -10.97 -2.63
CA SER A 5 0.29 -11.88 -1.62
C SER A 5 0.86 -13.15 -2.27
N ALA A 6 0.16 -13.70 -3.27
CA ALA A 6 0.62 -14.89 -4.00
C ALA A 6 1.88 -14.61 -4.81
N VAL A 7 1.94 -13.47 -5.51
CA VAL A 7 3.11 -13.06 -6.28
C VAL A 7 4.30 -12.79 -5.34
N ALA A 8 4.05 -12.15 -4.19
CA ALA A 8 5.09 -11.88 -3.20
C ALA A 8 5.69 -13.17 -2.66
N ARG A 9 4.85 -14.17 -2.40
CA ARG A 9 5.31 -15.49 -1.96
C ARG A 9 6.17 -16.15 -3.02
N HIS A 10 5.74 -16.13 -4.29
CA HIS A 10 6.51 -16.68 -5.40
C HIS A 10 7.88 -15.99 -5.54
N CYS A 11 7.90 -14.65 -5.52
CA CYS A 11 9.14 -13.89 -5.62
C CYS A 11 10.11 -14.21 -4.49
N ARG A 12 9.60 -14.41 -3.29
CA ARG A 12 10.42 -14.81 -2.15
C ARG A 12 11.02 -16.20 -2.36
N ASP A 13 10.22 -17.16 -2.82
CA ASP A 13 10.66 -18.54 -3.03
C ASP A 13 11.76 -18.65 -4.09
N VAL A 14 11.73 -17.80 -5.12
CA VAL A 14 12.71 -17.80 -6.21
C VAL A 14 13.79 -16.72 -6.07
N GLY A 15 13.80 -15.98 -4.95
CA GLY A 15 14.79 -14.94 -4.68
C GLY A 15 14.69 -13.69 -5.53
N LYS A 16 13.52 -13.40 -6.08
CA LYS A 16 13.28 -12.20 -6.89
C LYS A 16 12.75 -11.05 -6.04
N LYS A 17 13.06 -9.82 -6.45
CA LYS A 17 12.52 -8.61 -5.85
C LYS A 17 11.15 -8.30 -6.43
N LEU A 18 10.22 -7.85 -5.57
CA LEU A 18 8.89 -7.41 -5.97
C LEU A 18 8.76 -5.91 -5.76
N ARG A 19 8.18 -5.24 -6.74
CA ARG A 19 7.73 -3.86 -6.61
C ARG A 19 6.27 -3.79 -6.97
N VAL A 20 5.50 -3.01 -6.19
CA VAL A 20 4.06 -2.87 -6.38
C VAL A 20 3.77 -1.43 -6.78
N LEU A 21 3.08 -1.29 -7.91
CA LEU A 21 2.58 -0.01 -8.38
C LEU A 21 1.07 0.03 -8.12
N TRP A 22 0.65 0.89 -7.20
CA TRP A 22 -0.75 1.00 -6.77
C TRP A 22 -1.38 2.24 -7.38
N LEU A 23 -2.22 2.05 -8.38
CA LEU A 23 -2.89 3.14 -9.10
C LEU A 23 -4.30 3.30 -8.53
N ASP A 24 -4.49 4.28 -7.66
CA ASP A 24 -5.75 4.47 -6.94
C ASP A 24 -5.91 5.92 -6.51
N ALA A 25 -7.15 6.30 -6.26
CA ALA A 25 -7.49 7.57 -5.62
C ALA A 25 -7.26 7.53 -4.10
N HIS A 26 -7.26 6.34 -3.53
CA HIS A 26 -7.15 6.09 -2.09
C HIS A 26 -5.85 5.37 -1.76
N ALA A 27 -5.23 5.74 -0.64
CA ALA A 27 -3.99 5.11 -0.21
C ALA A 27 -4.19 3.68 0.28
N ASP A 28 -5.40 3.36 0.77
CA ASP A 28 -5.74 2.04 1.30
C ASP A 28 -4.77 1.53 2.37
N PHE A 29 -4.22 2.47 3.14
CA PHE A 29 -3.21 2.21 4.17
C PHE A 29 -3.76 2.44 5.59
N ASN A 30 -5.07 2.37 5.76
CA ASN A 30 -5.70 2.45 7.06
C ASN A 30 -5.59 1.13 7.83
N THR A 31 -5.65 1.24 9.16
CA THR A 31 -5.75 0.09 10.05
C THR A 31 -7.03 0.19 10.87
N SER A 32 -7.41 -0.87 11.57
CA SER A 32 -8.59 -0.85 12.43
C SER A 32 -8.50 0.21 13.53
N ALA A 33 -7.30 0.58 13.95
CA ALA A 33 -7.09 1.63 14.96
C ALA A 33 -7.21 3.05 14.40
N LEU A 34 -6.96 3.23 13.10
CA LEU A 34 -6.89 4.55 12.46
C LEU A 34 -8.12 4.90 11.63
N THR A 35 -8.86 3.90 11.14
CA THR A 35 -9.93 4.14 10.18
C THR A 35 -11.15 4.82 10.82
N PRO A 36 -11.62 5.95 10.24
CA PRO A 36 -12.84 6.60 10.72
C PRO A 36 -14.11 5.80 10.42
N SER A 37 -14.12 5.07 9.31
CA SER A 37 -15.30 4.33 8.82
C SER A 37 -15.37 2.88 9.32
N GLY A 38 -14.25 2.29 9.70
CA GLY A 38 -14.15 0.88 10.02
C GLY A 38 -14.20 -0.05 8.81
N ASN A 39 -14.22 0.49 7.58
CA ASN A 39 -14.34 -0.31 6.37
C ASN A 39 -13.04 -1.00 6.00
N ILE A 40 -13.11 -2.32 5.79
CA ILE A 40 -11.97 -3.13 5.35
C ILE A 40 -11.40 -2.65 4.01
N HIS A 41 -12.23 -2.11 3.13
CA HIS A 41 -11.81 -1.60 1.82
C HIS A 41 -10.74 -0.50 1.91
N GLY A 42 -10.62 0.17 3.04
CA GLY A 42 -9.57 1.17 3.27
C GLY A 42 -8.26 0.60 3.79
N MET A 43 -8.11 -0.71 3.88
CA MET A 43 -7.00 -1.37 4.57
C MET A 43 -6.08 -2.28 3.72
N PRO A 44 -6.36 -2.57 2.41
CA PRO A 44 -5.62 -3.64 1.73
C PRO A 44 -4.11 -3.42 1.66
N VAL A 45 -3.64 -2.22 1.40
CA VAL A 45 -2.20 -1.94 1.33
C VAL A 45 -1.56 -2.08 2.72
N ALA A 46 -2.22 -1.59 3.76
CA ALA A 46 -1.74 -1.76 5.14
C ALA A 46 -1.64 -3.25 5.51
N CYS A 47 -2.64 -4.04 5.15
CA CYS A 47 -2.65 -5.48 5.42
C CYS A 47 -1.50 -6.20 4.69
N LEU A 48 -1.21 -5.85 3.43
CA LEU A 48 -0.08 -6.41 2.70
C LEU A 48 1.25 -6.11 3.38
N CYS A 49 1.35 -4.95 4.03
CA CYS A 49 2.54 -4.55 4.79
C CYS A 49 2.56 -5.09 6.22
N GLY A 50 1.60 -5.92 6.60
CA GLY A 50 1.56 -6.59 7.90
C GLY A 50 0.79 -5.84 8.99
N PHE A 51 0.02 -4.81 8.63
CA PHE A 51 -0.77 -4.01 9.58
C PHE A 51 -2.26 -4.25 9.36
N GLY A 52 -2.92 -4.95 10.27
CA GLY A 52 -4.36 -5.16 10.16
C GLY A 52 -4.82 -6.45 10.82
N PRO A 53 -6.06 -6.90 10.54
CA PRO A 53 -6.58 -8.13 11.10
C PRO A 53 -5.74 -9.34 10.70
N LYS A 54 -5.51 -10.23 11.66
CA LYS A 54 -4.67 -11.42 11.49
C LYS A 54 -5.09 -12.26 10.29
N GLU A 55 -6.39 -12.44 10.09
CA GLU A 55 -6.94 -13.22 8.98
C GLU A 55 -6.54 -12.68 7.62
N LEU A 56 -6.37 -11.36 7.52
CA LEU A 56 -6.00 -10.70 6.26
C LEU A 56 -4.49 -10.63 6.08
N ILE A 57 -3.74 -10.32 7.14
CA ILE A 57 -2.28 -10.17 7.03
C ILE A 57 -1.57 -11.49 6.77
N GLU A 58 -2.20 -12.61 7.12
CA GLU A 58 -1.63 -13.95 6.95
C GLU A 58 -2.02 -14.65 5.65
N ILE A 59 -2.79 -14.03 4.76
CA ILE A 59 -3.31 -14.67 3.53
C ILE A 59 -2.21 -15.33 2.70
N GLY A 60 -1.06 -14.69 2.55
CA GLY A 60 0.05 -15.23 1.77
C GLY A 60 0.95 -16.21 2.51
N GLY A 61 0.66 -16.49 3.79
CA GLY A 61 1.47 -17.38 4.62
C GLY A 61 2.74 -16.73 5.16
N HIS A 62 2.97 -15.46 4.92
CA HIS A 62 4.14 -14.73 5.42
C HIS A 62 3.73 -13.30 5.81
N VAL A 63 4.18 -12.85 6.97
CA VAL A 63 3.89 -11.50 7.49
C VAL A 63 5.19 -10.74 7.72
N PRO A 64 5.34 -9.53 7.17
CA PRO A 64 4.47 -8.91 6.16
C PRO A 64 4.61 -9.58 4.80
N ALA A 65 3.57 -9.56 3.98
CA ALA A 65 3.64 -10.08 2.62
C ALA A 65 4.61 -9.26 1.77
N ILE A 66 4.57 -7.94 1.92
CA ILE A 66 5.47 -6.99 1.26
C ILE A 66 5.96 -5.93 2.25
N SER A 67 7.05 -5.25 1.90
CA SER A 67 7.51 -4.08 2.65
C SER A 67 6.88 -2.81 2.10
N PRO A 68 6.55 -1.79 2.94
CA PRO A 68 6.07 -0.50 2.44
C PRO A 68 7.02 0.14 1.43
N LYS A 69 8.31 -0.09 1.54
CA LYS A 69 9.32 0.44 0.61
C LYS A 69 9.21 -0.12 -0.80
N TRP A 70 8.50 -1.24 -0.98
CA TRP A 70 8.32 -1.87 -2.29
C TRP A 70 7.09 -1.33 -3.02
N VAL A 71 6.30 -0.47 -2.36
CA VAL A 71 5.04 0.06 -2.89
C VAL A 71 5.23 1.49 -3.32
N ARG A 72 4.74 1.83 -4.52
CA ARG A 72 4.58 3.21 -4.97
C ARG A 72 3.12 3.43 -5.32
N GLN A 73 2.54 4.45 -4.74
CA GLN A 73 1.15 4.82 -4.98
C GLN A 73 1.08 6.04 -5.89
N ILE A 74 0.21 5.98 -6.90
CA ILE A 74 0.06 7.04 -7.89
C ILE A 74 -1.41 7.41 -8.02
N GLY A 75 -1.69 8.71 -8.02
CA GLY A 75 -3.04 9.23 -8.22
C GLY A 75 -3.83 9.45 -6.94
N ILE A 76 -3.20 9.29 -5.79
CA ILE A 76 -3.85 9.42 -4.49
C ILE A 76 -4.39 10.85 -4.30
N ARG A 77 -5.64 10.98 -3.90
CA ARG A 77 -6.28 12.27 -3.63
C ARG A 77 -7.25 12.24 -2.45
N SER A 78 -7.47 11.09 -1.86
CA SER A 78 -8.34 10.92 -0.71
C SER A 78 -7.61 10.11 0.35
N VAL A 79 -7.21 10.76 1.43
CA VAL A 79 -6.42 10.16 2.51
C VAL A 79 -6.91 10.73 3.83
N ASP A 80 -7.26 9.87 4.79
CA ASP A 80 -7.60 10.28 6.14
C ASP A 80 -6.36 10.79 6.87
N GLU A 81 -6.53 11.65 7.87
CA GLU A 81 -5.41 12.26 8.57
C GLU A 81 -4.53 11.26 9.29
N GLY A 82 -5.14 10.31 9.99
CA GLY A 82 -4.39 9.22 10.65
C GLY A 82 -3.65 8.34 9.64
N GLU A 83 -4.29 8.06 8.52
CA GLU A 83 -3.70 7.33 7.40
C GLU A 83 -2.51 8.08 6.81
N ARG A 84 -2.61 9.39 6.64
CA ARG A 84 -1.53 10.24 6.13
C ARG A 84 -0.29 10.18 7.01
N ARG A 85 -0.47 10.26 8.32
CA ARG A 85 0.63 10.12 9.28
C ARG A 85 1.29 8.76 9.17
N PHE A 86 0.48 7.71 9.09
CA PHE A 86 0.98 6.33 9.04
C PHE A 86 1.75 6.07 7.75
N VAL A 87 1.26 6.57 6.62
CA VAL A 87 1.97 6.52 5.33
C VAL A 87 3.35 7.17 5.45
N HIS A 88 3.40 8.33 6.09
CA HIS A 88 4.65 9.05 6.27
C HIS A 88 5.62 8.32 7.22
N GLU A 89 5.12 7.79 8.33
CA GLU A 89 5.92 7.04 9.31
C GLU A 89 6.52 5.76 8.72
N GLN A 90 5.81 5.10 7.81
CA GLN A 90 6.26 3.86 7.17
C GLN A 90 7.06 4.07 5.89
N ASP A 91 7.34 5.32 5.53
CA ASP A 91 8.07 5.68 4.29
C ASP A 91 7.44 5.11 3.02
N LEU A 92 6.12 5.04 2.98
CA LEU A 92 5.40 4.64 1.78
C LEU A 92 5.49 5.76 0.74
N GLU A 93 5.95 5.45 -0.46
CA GLU A 93 6.15 6.42 -1.51
C GLU A 93 4.83 6.71 -2.22
N VAL A 94 4.32 7.94 -2.11
CA VAL A 94 3.03 8.35 -2.67
C VAL A 94 3.22 9.54 -3.61
N PHE A 95 2.80 9.36 -4.86
CA PHE A 95 2.71 10.42 -5.85
C PHE A 95 1.23 10.79 -6.00
N ASP A 96 0.78 11.80 -5.24
CA ASP A 96 -0.61 12.21 -5.22
C ASP A 96 -1.00 12.98 -6.48
N MET A 97 -2.29 13.32 -6.61
CA MET A 97 -2.77 14.07 -7.77
C MET A 97 -2.15 15.46 -7.86
N ARG A 98 -1.83 16.07 -6.74
CA ARG A 98 -1.14 17.36 -6.71
C ARG A 98 0.24 17.26 -7.36
N PHE A 99 1.00 16.21 -7.02
CA PHE A 99 2.31 15.96 -7.64
C PHE A 99 2.17 15.75 -9.15
N ILE A 100 1.18 14.96 -9.58
CA ILE A 100 0.92 14.69 -11.00
C ILE A 100 0.55 15.98 -11.73
N ASP A 101 -0.29 16.82 -11.13
CA ASP A 101 -0.72 18.10 -11.71
C ASP A 101 0.44 19.08 -11.85
N GLU A 102 1.35 19.11 -10.88
CA GLU A 102 2.52 20.02 -10.88
C GLU A 102 3.65 19.51 -11.78
N MET A 103 3.96 18.22 -11.74
CA MET A 103 5.14 17.62 -12.39
C MET A 103 4.84 16.82 -13.64
N GLY A 104 3.57 16.48 -13.89
CA GLY A 104 3.14 15.68 -15.02
C GLY A 104 3.29 14.18 -14.80
N MET A 105 2.44 13.41 -15.46
CA MET A 105 2.44 11.95 -15.34
C MET A 105 3.74 11.32 -15.84
N ARG A 106 4.30 11.86 -16.89
CA ARG A 106 5.58 11.37 -17.43
C ARG A 106 6.69 11.40 -16.39
N HIS A 107 6.83 12.54 -15.71
CA HIS A 107 7.83 12.69 -14.64
C HIS A 107 7.55 11.75 -13.49
N THR A 108 6.27 11.56 -13.13
CA THR A 108 5.85 10.65 -12.05
C THR A 108 6.27 9.21 -12.35
N MET A 109 6.19 8.78 -13.61
CA MET A 109 6.51 7.41 -14.01
C MET A 109 8.01 7.17 -14.21
N GLU A 110 8.80 8.20 -14.25
CA GLU A 110 10.25 8.08 -14.30
C GLU A 110 10.83 7.77 -12.92
#